data_9fa88592814de435769ba45a2b638b05
#
_entry.id   9fa88592814de435769ba45a2b638b05
#
_cell.length_a   1.000
_cell.length_b   1.000
_cell.length_c   1.000
_cell.angle_alpha   90.00
_cell.angle_beta   90.00
_cell.angle_gamma   90.00
#
_symmetry.space_group_name_H-M   'P 1'
#
loop_
_entity.id
_entity.type
_entity.pdbx_description
1 polymer ?
#
loop_
_entity_poly.entity_id
_entity_poly.type
_entity_poly.pdbx_seq_one_letter_code
_entity_poly.pdbx_strand_id
1 'polypeptide(L)'
;KIDESSIPQIISKSSGIKIRNKFSTSIGVRIGRPEKAAPRQMKPPTHVLFPIGDKGGPTRDLLKASRNEHFFTNIFNRYCTQCNIPSIGIKCSKCDTKTTVNYRCPRCRDSLEEPFCEKCKRNALAYSHKEFPLKSKLLDAQEKIRLRAQEPFKGVKELISQDKIAEPLEKGLVRQNFGLTVFKDGTVRFDATNSPLTQFKPSWIGTSIEKLKQLGYSHDIDGNPLENTDQIVELRMQDVIIPYESGKYLISICKYIDTLLEKFYGKTAFYNVNNSEELIGHLVIGLAPHTSVGIVGRIIGYSETHVCFATPNWHSAKRRDADGDADSIMLLMDSLLNFSRQFLSDAIGGLMDAPLLVQPLVLPHESQPQAHNLEVTKSLPLEFFESTLQQAKAPDISSIEIIKSRLETERQFYDYFFTHTTSSLTTSKSRSAYSTLGSMLDKFDMQVRNADLIDAVNTSEIVSDVISTHLVPDIMGNLRAYARQNFRCTGCGKSYRRMPLIQTCVCGHKLIPTITRGSVEKYLKLAKRLVEKYDVSEYQRGRIHALSDEIELVFGKSPGDQSLLTDYA
;
A
#
# COMPACT_ATOMS: atom_id res chain seq x y z
N LYS A 1 25.76 34.22 -41.88
CA LYS A 1 24.96 33.04 -42.26
C LYS A 1 25.49 31.89 -41.46
N ILE A 2 24.76 31.39 -40.49
CA ILE A 2 25.06 30.15 -39.80
C ILE A 2 24.75 29.07 -40.85
N ASP A 3 25.78 28.43 -41.34
CA ASP A 3 25.69 27.28 -42.23
C ASP A 3 24.90 26.19 -41.47
N GLU A 4 24.10 25.39 -42.13
CA GLU A 4 23.26 24.33 -41.56
C GLU A 4 24.05 23.17 -40.89
N SER A 5 25.31 23.45 -40.52
CA SER A 5 26.09 22.56 -39.68
C SER A 5 25.39 22.40 -38.33
N SER A 6 25.10 21.18 -37.93
CA SER A 6 24.38 20.86 -36.71
C SER A 6 24.92 21.59 -35.47
N ILE A 7 24.06 22.03 -34.58
CA ILE A 7 24.41 22.71 -33.33
C ILE A 7 25.57 22.01 -32.59
N PRO A 8 25.63 20.67 -32.50
CA PRO A 8 26.78 19.96 -31.92
C PRO A 8 28.13 20.23 -32.62
N GLN A 9 28.13 20.43 -33.94
CA GLN A 9 29.37 20.75 -34.67
C GLN A 9 29.86 22.17 -34.40
N ILE A 10 28.90 23.13 -34.27
CA ILE A 10 29.22 24.53 -33.93
C ILE A 10 29.83 24.58 -32.52
N ILE A 11 29.20 23.91 -31.56
CA ILE A 11 29.68 23.87 -30.16
C ILE A 11 31.03 23.14 -30.09
N SER A 12 31.21 22.06 -30.84
CA SER A 12 32.50 21.34 -30.90
C SER A 12 33.65 22.24 -31.42
N LYS A 13 33.37 23.02 -32.44
CA LYS A 13 34.36 23.98 -32.99
C LYS A 13 34.69 25.11 -32.03
N SER A 14 33.68 25.62 -31.32
CA SER A 14 33.84 26.75 -30.38
C SER A 14 34.50 26.34 -29.05
N SER A 15 34.20 25.15 -28.55
CA SER A 15 34.71 24.66 -27.26
C SER A 15 36.03 23.86 -27.36
N GLY A 16 36.43 23.42 -28.55
CA GLY A 16 37.54 22.48 -28.74
C GLY A 16 37.21 21.04 -28.25
N ILE A 17 35.99 20.79 -27.75
CA ILE A 17 35.56 19.49 -27.27
C ILE A 17 34.70 18.82 -28.37
N LYS A 18 35.02 17.59 -28.74
CA LYS A 18 34.26 16.84 -29.72
C LYS A 18 32.87 16.44 -29.19
N ILE A 19 31.84 17.18 -29.59
CA ILE A 19 30.45 16.91 -29.26
C ILE A 19 29.77 16.19 -30.43
N ARG A 20 29.16 15.07 -30.17
CA ARG A 20 28.47 14.25 -31.17
C ARG A 20 26.97 14.18 -30.89
N ASN A 21 26.17 14.15 -31.92
CA ASN A 21 24.74 13.89 -31.82
C ASN A 21 24.52 12.40 -31.53
N LYS A 22 24.05 12.08 -30.34
CA LYS A 22 23.92 10.69 -29.88
C LYS A 22 22.55 10.08 -30.18
N PHE A 23 21.50 10.89 -30.14
CA PHE A 23 20.09 10.45 -30.32
C PHE A 23 19.35 11.40 -31.27
N SER A 24 18.22 10.92 -31.80
CA SER A 24 17.28 11.81 -32.48
C SER A 24 16.81 12.90 -31.53
N THR A 25 16.43 14.06 -32.08
CA THR A 25 15.94 15.21 -31.31
C THR A 25 14.51 15.03 -30.76
N SER A 26 13.91 13.85 -30.90
CA SER A 26 12.59 13.58 -30.36
C SER A 26 12.63 13.41 -28.85
N ILE A 27 11.87 14.23 -28.15
CA ILE A 27 11.68 14.15 -26.70
C ILE A 27 10.26 13.61 -26.48
N GLY A 28 10.17 12.50 -25.74
CA GLY A 28 8.88 11.95 -25.32
C GLY A 28 8.51 12.43 -23.92
N VAL A 29 7.25 12.80 -23.73
CA VAL A 29 6.68 13.06 -22.41
C VAL A 29 5.64 11.99 -22.11
N ARG A 30 5.77 11.32 -20.97
CA ARG A 30 4.78 10.37 -20.51
C ARG A 30 3.80 11.05 -19.56
N ILE A 31 2.55 11.19 -19.99
CA ILE A 31 1.44 11.53 -19.09
C ILE A 31 0.78 10.21 -18.69
N GLY A 32 1.15 9.71 -17.53
CA GLY A 32 0.59 8.50 -16.96
C GLY A 32 -0.64 8.77 -16.11
N ARG A 33 -1.25 7.68 -15.62
CA ARG A 33 -2.19 7.78 -14.51
C ARG A 33 -1.49 8.40 -13.32
N PRO A 34 -2.10 9.42 -12.69
CA PRO A 34 -1.56 9.97 -11.48
C PRO A 34 -1.58 8.90 -10.38
N GLU A 35 -0.46 8.26 -10.13
CA GLU A 35 -0.35 7.38 -8.99
C GLU A 35 -0.31 8.21 -7.71
N LYS A 36 -1.25 7.94 -6.84
CA LYS A 36 -1.19 8.36 -5.45
C LYS A 36 -0.81 7.11 -4.67
N ALA A 37 0.41 7.06 -4.17
CA ALA A 37 0.79 6.12 -3.15
C ALA A 37 -0.10 6.39 -1.92
N ALA A 38 -1.18 5.64 -1.78
CA ALA A 38 -2.08 5.75 -0.64
C ALA A 38 -1.77 4.60 0.31
N PRO A 39 -1.73 4.86 1.63
CA PRO A 39 -1.57 3.81 2.62
C PRO A 39 -2.59 2.69 2.40
N ARG A 40 -2.12 1.44 2.41
CA ARG A 40 -2.98 0.26 2.28
C ARG A 40 -3.65 -0.03 3.59
N GLN A 41 -4.72 0.67 3.84
CA GLN A 41 -5.55 0.46 5.01
C GLN A 41 -6.84 -0.24 4.63
N MET A 42 -7.42 -0.97 5.58
CA MET A 42 -8.80 -1.45 5.45
C MET A 42 -9.74 -0.26 5.28
N LYS A 43 -10.79 -0.42 4.48
CA LYS A 43 -11.80 0.62 4.25
C LYS A 43 -13.14 0.19 4.87
N PRO A 44 -13.60 0.88 5.92
CA PRO A 44 -12.95 1.93 6.71
C PRO A 44 -11.77 1.41 7.54
N PRO A 45 -10.83 2.29 7.99
CA PRO A 45 -9.78 1.92 8.92
C PRO A 45 -10.35 1.28 10.17
N THR A 46 -9.79 0.15 10.62
CA THR A 46 -10.33 -0.72 11.65
C THR A 46 -9.36 -0.88 12.81
N HIS A 47 -9.84 -0.96 14.05
CA HIS A 47 -9.01 -1.16 15.22
C HIS A 47 -8.87 -2.64 15.59
N VAL A 48 -9.94 -3.42 15.37
CA VAL A 48 -9.99 -4.85 15.73
C VAL A 48 -10.71 -5.67 14.66
N LEU A 49 -10.21 -6.87 14.38
CA LEU A 49 -10.82 -7.82 13.46
C LEU A 49 -11.95 -8.60 14.20
N PHE A 50 -12.96 -7.87 14.65
CA PHE A 50 -14.14 -8.42 15.31
C PHE A 50 -15.41 -8.10 14.51
N PRO A 51 -16.27 -9.11 14.20
CA PRO A 51 -17.45 -8.92 13.36
C PRO A 51 -18.60 -8.27 14.14
N ILE A 52 -19.15 -7.17 13.60
CA ILE A 52 -20.26 -6.45 14.22
C ILE A 52 -21.55 -6.45 13.39
N GLY A 53 -21.53 -7.05 12.20
CA GLY A 53 -22.67 -7.04 11.28
C GLY A 53 -23.09 -5.62 10.90
N ASP A 54 -24.40 -5.40 10.86
CA ASP A 54 -24.99 -4.09 10.52
C ASP A 54 -25.25 -3.20 11.77
N LYS A 55 -24.95 -3.69 12.99
CA LYS A 55 -25.31 -3.00 14.24
C LYS A 55 -24.44 -1.80 14.61
N GLY A 56 -23.21 -1.73 14.10
CA GLY A 56 -22.27 -0.63 14.37
C GLY A 56 -22.45 0.60 13.48
N GLY A 57 -23.42 0.61 12.57
CA GLY A 57 -23.66 1.67 11.59
C GLY A 57 -22.54 1.80 10.54
N PRO A 58 -22.50 2.90 9.77
CA PRO A 58 -21.49 3.13 8.72
C PRO A 58 -20.06 3.16 9.25
N THR A 59 -19.87 3.61 10.49
CA THR A 59 -18.55 3.70 11.16
C THR A 59 -18.09 2.37 11.73
N ARG A 60 -18.94 1.35 11.76
CA ARG A 60 -18.68 0.01 12.34
C ARG A 60 -18.23 0.08 13.81
N ASP A 61 -18.93 0.91 14.60
CA ASP A 61 -18.57 1.20 15.98
C ASP A 61 -19.08 0.13 16.94
N LEU A 62 -18.17 -0.59 17.60
CA LEU A 62 -18.45 -1.62 18.60
C LEU A 62 -19.12 -1.07 19.86
N LEU A 63 -18.81 0.18 20.26
CA LEU A 63 -19.47 0.81 21.42
C LEU A 63 -20.94 1.07 21.12
N LYS A 64 -21.27 1.57 19.91
CA LYS A 64 -22.67 1.70 19.48
C LYS A 64 -23.37 0.36 19.38
N ALA A 65 -22.70 -0.65 18.84
CA ALA A 65 -23.25 -2.00 18.75
C ALA A 65 -23.50 -2.62 20.14
N SER A 66 -22.65 -2.35 21.13
CA SER A 66 -22.79 -2.88 22.50
C SER A 66 -23.94 -2.27 23.32
N ARG A 67 -24.55 -1.17 22.87
CA ARG A 67 -25.72 -0.54 23.48
C ARG A 67 -27.03 -1.27 23.16
N ASN A 68 -27.02 -2.16 22.14
CA ASN A 68 -28.20 -2.98 21.83
C ASN A 68 -28.33 -4.09 22.88
N GLU A 69 -29.56 -4.31 23.38
CA GLU A 69 -29.87 -5.38 24.35
C GLU A 69 -29.48 -6.75 23.81
N HIS A 70 -29.78 -7.00 22.54
CA HIS A 70 -29.48 -8.25 21.85
C HIS A 70 -28.51 -7.99 20.69
N PHE A 71 -27.27 -8.49 20.79
CA PHE A 71 -26.27 -8.42 19.76
C PHE A 71 -26.04 -9.80 19.15
N PHE A 72 -26.48 -9.98 17.90
CA PHE A 72 -26.28 -11.21 17.12
C PHE A 72 -25.19 -11.04 16.07
N THR A 73 -24.28 -11.99 16.02
CA THR A 73 -23.23 -12.03 15.00
C THR A 73 -22.78 -13.48 14.76
N ASN A 74 -22.07 -13.69 13.66
CA ASN A 74 -21.43 -14.99 13.43
C ASN A 74 -20.22 -15.11 14.36
N ILE A 75 -20.18 -16.19 15.14
CA ILE A 75 -19.08 -16.49 16.06
C ILE A 75 -18.62 -17.91 15.84
N PHE A 76 -17.29 -18.10 15.84
CA PHE A 76 -16.65 -19.40 15.73
C PHE A 76 -16.98 -20.25 16.97
N ASN A 77 -17.36 -21.50 16.76
CA ASN A 77 -17.75 -22.39 17.84
C ASN A 77 -16.50 -23.14 18.34
N ARG A 78 -15.99 -22.72 19.48
CA ARG A 78 -14.90 -23.42 20.16
C ARG A 78 -15.33 -23.81 21.56
N TYR A 79 -14.68 -24.80 22.11
CA TYR A 79 -14.97 -25.35 23.40
C TYR A 79 -13.68 -25.69 24.17
N CYS A 80 -13.65 -25.36 25.44
CA CYS A 80 -12.58 -25.78 26.33
C CYS A 80 -12.92 -27.12 26.96
N THR A 81 -12.20 -28.16 26.64
CA THR A 81 -12.41 -29.52 27.18
C THR A 81 -12.10 -29.60 28.67
N GLN A 82 -11.18 -28.78 29.20
CA GLN A 82 -10.80 -28.78 30.60
C GLN A 82 -11.83 -28.04 31.49
N CYS A 83 -12.32 -26.89 31.05
CA CYS A 83 -13.27 -26.08 31.84
C CYS A 83 -14.72 -26.37 31.50
N ASN A 84 -15.01 -27.14 30.48
CA ASN A 84 -16.34 -27.45 29.97
C ASN A 84 -17.16 -26.21 29.60
N ILE A 85 -16.50 -25.17 29.02
CA ILE A 85 -17.16 -23.91 28.66
C ILE A 85 -16.96 -23.57 27.17
N PRO A 86 -17.95 -22.91 26.52
CA PRO A 86 -17.76 -22.32 25.20
C PRO A 86 -16.67 -21.25 25.24
N SER A 87 -15.87 -21.22 24.19
CA SER A 87 -14.82 -20.23 23.99
C SER A 87 -14.92 -19.62 22.58
N ILE A 88 -14.40 -18.43 22.41
CA ILE A 88 -14.28 -17.77 21.10
C ILE A 88 -12.82 -17.72 20.62
N GLY A 89 -11.88 -17.86 21.54
CA GLY A 89 -10.45 -17.80 21.27
C GLY A 89 -9.82 -19.18 21.11
N ILE A 90 -8.62 -19.22 20.53
CA ILE A 90 -7.81 -20.44 20.40
C ILE A 90 -7.43 -20.99 21.77
N LYS A 91 -7.31 -20.11 22.76
CA LYS A 91 -7.05 -20.45 24.15
C LYS A 91 -8.26 -20.10 25.03
N CYS A 92 -8.49 -20.90 26.05
CA CYS A 92 -9.53 -20.67 27.05
C CYS A 92 -9.19 -19.46 27.91
N SER A 93 -10.14 -18.56 28.10
CA SER A 93 -9.97 -17.38 28.96
C SER A 93 -9.84 -17.70 30.45
N LYS A 94 -10.21 -18.93 30.90
CA LYS A 94 -10.13 -19.36 32.30
C LYS A 94 -8.81 -20.10 32.63
N CYS A 95 -8.42 -21.05 31.78
CA CYS A 95 -7.31 -21.98 32.10
C CYS A 95 -6.17 -21.93 31.08
N ASP A 96 -6.21 -21.04 30.11
CA ASP A 96 -5.23 -20.85 29.01
C ASP A 96 -4.99 -22.10 28.14
N THR A 97 -5.74 -23.18 28.35
CA THR A 97 -5.64 -24.41 27.56
C THR A 97 -6.17 -24.18 26.14
N LYS A 98 -5.56 -24.83 25.16
CA LYS A 98 -5.98 -24.79 23.76
C LYS A 98 -7.41 -25.34 23.63
N THR A 99 -8.27 -24.57 22.98
CA THR A 99 -9.67 -24.94 22.74
C THR A 99 -9.84 -25.77 21.49
N THR A 100 -10.82 -26.66 21.44
CA THR A 100 -11.18 -27.47 20.28
C THR A 100 -12.34 -26.82 19.50
N VAL A 101 -12.44 -27.15 18.20
CA VAL A 101 -13.57 -26.69 17.37
C VAL A 101 -14.78 -27.59 17.61
N ASN A 102 -15.95 -27.00 17.76
CA ASN A 102 -17.21 -27.70 17.87
C ASN A 102 -18.02 -27.38 16.60
N TYR A 103 -18.12 -28.35 15.70
CA TYR A 103 -18.87 -28.20 14.45
C TYR A 103 -20.37 -28.37 14.70
N ARG A 104 -21.20 -27.63 13.97
CA ARG A 104 -22.65 -27.76 13.99
C ARG A 104 -23.21 -28.11 12.64
N CYS A 105 -24.04 -29.14 12.58
CA CYS A 105 -24.74 -29.47 11.36
C CYS A 105 -25.80 -28.40 11.03
N PRO A 106 -25.83 -27.81 9.83
CA PRO A 106 -26.82 -26.78 9.48
C PRO A 106 -28.26 -27.34 9.38
N ARG A 107 -28.43 -28.66 9.26
CA ARG A 107 -29.74 -29.30 9.14
C ARG A 107 -30.27 -29.83 10.49
N CYS A 108 -29.57 -30.77 11.12
CA CYS A 108 -30.01 -31.36 12.40
C CYS A 108 -29.59 -30.57 13.63
N ARG A 109 -28.64 -29.59 13.48
CA ARG A 109 -28.10 -28.76 14.56
C ARG A 109 -27.29 -29.53 15.61
N ASP A 110 -27.02 -30.82 15.37
CA ASP A 110 -26.16 -31.63 16.24
C ASP A 110 -24.74 -31.05 16.32
N SER A 111 -24.16 -31.14 17.53
CA SER A 111 -22.73 -30.80 17.76
C SER A 111 -21.87 -31.99 17.37
N LEU A 112 -20.78 -31.71 16.64
CA LEU A 112 -19.90 -32.72 16.06
C LEU A 112 -18.44 -32.34 16.33
N GLU A 113 -17.59 -33.33 16.49
CA GLU A 113 -16.13 -33.14 16.60
C GLU A 113 -15.48 -33.01 15.20
N GLU A 114 -16.11 -33.60 14.18
CA GLU A 114 -15.64 -33.62 12.81
C GLU A 114 -16.45 -32.67 11.90
N PRO A 115 -15.83 -32.18 10.79
CA PRO A 115 -16.48 -31.21 9.90
C PRO A 115 -17.56 -31.84 9.00
N PHE A 116 -17.95 -33.08 9.20
CA PHE A 116 -18.95 -33.78 8.40
C PHE A 116 -20.03 -34.44 9.26
N CYS A 117 -21.28 -34.26 8.89
CA CYS A 117 -22.42 -34.89 9.56
C CYS A 117 -22.84 -36.14 8.82
N GLU A 118 -22.54 -37.30 9.40
CA GLU A 118 -22.91 -38.62 8.84
C GLU A 118 -24.41 -38.80 8.66
N LYS A 119 -25.21 -38.28 9.64
CA LYS A 119 -26.67 -38.36 9.67
C LYS A 119 -27.35 -37.60 8.53
N CYS A 120 -26.83 -36.41 8.20
CA CYS A 120 -27.39 -35.55 7.17
C CYS A 120 -26.58 -35.55 5.85
N LYS A 121 -25.45 -36.27 5.80
CA LYS A 121 -24.52 -36.35 4.66
C LYS A 121 -24.13 -34.97 4.15
N ARG A 122 -23.75 -34.06 5.06
CA ARG A 122 -23.39 -32.67 4.75
C ARG A 122 -22.23 -32.18 5.62
N ASN A 123 -21.50 -31.19 5.10
CA ASN A 123 -20.48 -30.49 5.87
C ASN A 123 -21.11 -29.70 7.02
N ALA A 124 -20.56 -29.86 8.20
CA ALA A 124 -20.91 -29.11 9.39
C ALA A 124 -20.14 -27.77 9.45
N LEU A 125 -20.72 -26.79 10.10
CA LEU A 125 -20.17 -25.43 10.21
C LEU A 125 -19.40 -25.25 11.52
N ALA A 126 -18.20 -24.72 11.42
CA ALA A 126 -17.37 -24.36 12.57
C ALA A 126 -17.87 -23.09 13.29
N TYR A 127 -18.87 -22.41 12.76
CA TYR A 127 -19.44 -21.18 13.30
C TYR A 127 -20.96 -21.20 13.29
N SER A 128 -21.55 -20.32 14.07
CA SER A 128 -23.01 -20.14 14.12
C SER A 128 -23.38 -18.68 14.34
N HIS A 129 -24.52 -18.28 13.76
CA HIS A 129 -25.15 -17.00 14.07
C HIS A 129 -25.83 -17.11 15.42
N LYS A 130 -25.33 -16.43 16.44
CA LYS A 130 -25.85 -16.51 17.81
C LYS A 130 -25.74 -15.17 18.53
N GLU A 131 -26.50 -15.06 19.60
CA GLU A 131 -26.36 -13.94 20.52
C GLU A 131 -24.97 -13.96 21.16
N PHE A 132 -24.35 -12.79 21.21
CA PHE A 132 -23.01 -12.60 21.78
C PHE A 132 -23.08 -11.45 22.80
N PRO A 133 -22.62 -11.67 24.05
CA PRO A 133 -22.70 -10.67 25.11
C PRO A 133 -21.59 -9.62 24.93
N LEU A 134 -21.68 -8.81 23.85
CA LEU A 134 -20.64 -7.86 23.44
C LEU A 134 -20.33 -6.86 24.53
N LYS A 135 -21.35 -6.33 25.25
CA LYS A 135 -21.17 -5.33 26.30
C LYS A 135 -20.30 -5.87 27.45
N SER A 136 -20.64 -7.06 27.98
CA SER A 136 -19.85 -7.65 29.05
C SER A 136 -18.43 -8.02 28.61
N LYS A 137 -18.29 -8.60 27.42
CA LYS A 137 -16.98 -8.96 26.86
C LYS A 137 -16.09 -7.75 26.61
N LEU A 138 -16.66 -6.62 26.21
CA LEU A 138 -15.92 -5.38 26.06
C LEU A 138 -15.50 -4.81 27.42
N LEU A 139 -16.35 -4.90 28.44
CA LEU A 139 -16.00 -4.51 29.81
C LEU A 139 -14.88 -5.40 30.37
N ASP A 140 -15.01 -6.73 30.25
CA ASP A 140 -13.97 -7.69 30.66
C ASP A 140 -12.61 -7.35 30.00
N ALA A 141 -12.62 -7.06 28.70
CA ALA A 141 -11.42 -6.69 27.96
C ALA A 141 -10.81 -5.36 28.44
N GLN A 142 -11.64 -4.34 28.71
CA GLN A 142 -11.19 -3.04 29.23
C GLN A 142 -10.58 -3.17 30.62
N GLU A 143 -11.20 -3.97 31.48
CA GLU A 143 -10.70 -4.23 32.84
C GLU A 143 -9.35 -4.96 32.81
N LYS A 144 -9.24 -6.02 32.00
CA LYS A 144 -8.02 -6.81 31.85
C LYS A 144 -6.81 -5.96 31.44
N ILE A 145 -6.98 -5.08 30.46
CA ILE A 145 -5.87 -4.25 29.96
C ILE A 145 -5.80 -2.86 30.62
N ARG A 146 -6.78 -2.52 31.49
CA ARG A 146 -6.90 -1.22 32.14
C ARG A 146 -6.91 -0.04 31.16
N LEU A 147 -7.63 -0.19 30.05
CA LEU A 147 -7.85 0.85 29.04
C LEU A 147 -9.33 0.95 28.70
N ARG A 148 -9.84 2.17 28.51
CA ARG A 148 -11.22 2.41 28.10
C ARG A 148 -11.31 2.61 26.59
N ALA A 149 -12.30 1.99 25.97
CA ALA A 149 -12.61 2.25 24.56
C ALA A 149 -13.14 3.67 24.37
N GLN A 150 -12.73 4.32 23.30
CA GLN A 150 -13.20 5.64 22.87
C GLN A 150 -14.07 5.49 21.61
N GLU A 151 -15.06 6.36 21.42
CA GLU A 151 -15.85 6.38 20.18
C GLU A 151 -15.11 7.13 19.06
N PRO A 152 -15.03 6.55 17.84
CA PRO A 152 -15.54 5.23 17.44
C PRO A 152 -14.51 4.11 17.68
N PHE A 153 -14.92 2.99 18.30
CA PHE A 153 -14.12 1.77 18.36
C PHE A 153 -14.51 0.82 17.22
N LYS A 154 -13.70 0.78 16.17
CA LYS A 154 -14.07 0.23 14.86
C LYS A 154 -13.74 -1.25 14.71
N GLY A 155 -14.79 -2.05 14.43
CA GLY A 155 -14.69 -3.46 14.04
C GLY A 155 -14.86 -3.69 12.53
N VAL A 156 -15.05 -4.95 12.12
CA VAL A 156 -15.33 -5.36 10.74
C VAL A 156 -16.79 -5.75 10.56
N LYS A 157 -17.35 -5.61 9.35
CA LYS A 157 -18.73 -5.97 9.09
C LYS A 157 -18.94 -7.48 9.23
N GLU A 158 -18.15 -8.26 8.50
CA GLU A 158 -18.19 -9.72 8.45
C GLU A 158 -16.75 -10.23 8.44
N LEU A 159 -16.49 -11.29 9.15
CA LEU A 159 -15.18 -11.93 9.20
C LEU A 159 -15.32 -13.45 9.26
N ILE A 160 -16.20 -13.97 10.11
CA ILE A 160 -16.25 -15.37 10.51
C ILE A 160 -16.65 -16.28 9.34
N SER A 161 -15.87 -17.34 9.13
CA SER A 161 -16.15 -18.43 8.18
C SER A 161 -15.66 -19.75 8.79
N GLN A 162 -15.56 -20.83 7.98
CA GLN A 162 -15.03 -22.11 8.43
C GLN A 162 -13.59 -22.04 8.95
N ASP A 163 -12.82 -21.11 8.42
CA ASP A 163 -11.38 -20.95 8.60
C ASP A 163 -11.00 -19.63 9.29
N LYS A 164 -11.97 -18.72 9.52
CA LYS A 164 -11.73 -17.41 10.11
C LYS A 164 -12.31 -17.25 11.49
N ILE A 165 -11.52 -16.71 12.38
CA ILE A 165 -11.91 -16.41 13.77
C ILE A 165 -11.89 -14.90 14.04
N ALA A 166 -12.55 -14.49 15.12
CA ALA A 166 -12.46 -13.12 15.61
C ALA A 166 -11.16 -12.89 16.38
N GLU A 167 -10.63 -11.68 16.24
CA GLU A 167 -9.51 -11.22 17.05
C GLU A 167 -9.97 -10.85 18.48
N PRO A 168 -9.13 -11.04 19.52
CA PRO A 168 -9.41 -10.55 20.86
C PRO A 168 -9.65 -9.04 20.90
N LEU A 169 -10.67 -8.59 21.61
CA LEU A 169 -11.03 -7.16 21.73
C LEU A 169 -9.91 -6.34 22.38
N GLU A 170 -9.16 -6.94 23.28
CA GLU A 170 -8.02 -6.34 23.97
C GLU A 170 -6.99 -5.78 22.99
N LYS A 171 -6.66 -6.53 21.92
CA LYS A 171 -5.71 -6.06 20.90
C LYS A 171 -6.18 -4.79 20.20
N GLY A 172 -7.47 -4.73 19.91
CA GLY A 172 -8.09 -3.54 19.30
C GLY A 172 -8.08 -2.32 20.21
N LEU A 173 -8.33 -2.51 21.50
CA LEU A 173 -8.31 -1.45 22.50
C LEU A 173 -6.92 -0.83 22.64
N VAL A 174 -5.87 -1.69 22.68
CA VAL A 174 -4.50 -1.19 22.74
C VAL A 174 -4.12 -0.44 21.45
N ARG A 175 -4.52 -0.95 20.25
CA ARG A 175 -4.30 -0.23 18.98
C ARG A 175 -4.98 1.12 18.98
N GLN A 176 -6.26 1.18 19.41
CA GLN A 176 -6.99 2.44 19.47
C GLN A 176 -6.28 3.47 20.36
N ASN A 177 -5.76 3.04 21.52
CA ASN A 177 -5.05 3.91 22.45
C ASN A 177 -3.80 4.56 21.83
N PHE A 178 -3.15 3.90 20.89
CA PHE A 178 -1.98 4.41 20.17
C PHE A 178 -2.30 4.96 18.78
N GLY A 179 -3.58 5.15 18.43
CA GLY A 179 -4.00 5.69 17.14
C GLY A 179 -3.70 4.77 15.95
N LEU A 180 -3.57 3.47 16.17
CA LEU A 180 -3.19 2.48 15.16
C LEU A 180 -4.42 1.78 14.57
N THR A 181 -4.28 1.32 13.33
CA THR A 181 -5.29 0.52 12.63
C THR A 181 -4.71 -0.82 12.21
N VAL A 182 -5.56 -1.85 12.26
CA VAL A 182 -5.16 -3.22 11.90
C VAL A 182 -5.36 -3.46 10.41
N PHE A 183 -4.47 -4.25 9.81
CA PHE A 183 -4.67 -4.82 8.49
C PHE A 183 -5.40 -6.18 8.58
N LYS A 184 -5.84 -6.71 7.44
CA LYS A 184 -6.67 -7.93 7.38
C LYS A 184 -6.02 -9.18 8.00
N ASP A 185 -4.72 -9.20 8.17
CA ASP A 185 -3.93 -10.30 8.73
C ASP A 185 -3.57 -10.13 10.22
N GLY A 186 -3.99 -9.03 10.84
CA GLY A 186 -3.72 -8.71 12.24
C GLY A 186 -2.51 -7.81 12.48
N THR A 187 -1.71 -7.53 11.45
CA THR A 187 -0.52 -6.67 11.55
C THR A 187 -0.85 -5.19 11.42
N VAL A 188 0.07 -4.34 11.85
CA VAL A 188 0.06 -2.89 11.66
C VAL A 188 1.18 -2.51 10.69
N ARG A 189 0.90 -1.66 9.70
CA ARG A 189 1.80 -1.38 8.58
C ARG A 189 1.95 0.10 8.31
N PHE A 190 3.11 0.45 7.76
CA PHE A 190 3.40 1.71 7.13
C PHE A 190 3.79 1.45 5.66
N ASP A 191 3.31 2.27 4.73
CA ASP A 191 3.64 2.13 3.32
C ASP A 191 4.61 3.23 2.91
N ALA A 192 5.69 2.85 2.21
CA ALA A 192 6.68 3.77 1.66
C ALA A 192 7.02 3.40 0.22
N THR A 193 7.33 4.41 -0.59
CA THR A 193 7.82 4.22 -1.96
C THR A 193 9.19 3.58 -1.94
N ASN A 194 9.44 2.61 -2.81
CA ASN A 194 10.74 1.96 -2.95
C ASN A 194 11.70 2.79 -3.80
N SER A 195 12.94 2.91 -3.35
CA SER A 195 14.03 3.43 -4.18
C SER A 195 15.31 2.65 -3.93
N PRO A 196 15.98 2.19 -4.99
CA PRO A 196 17.25 1.48 -4.84
C PRO A 196 18.36 2.45 -4.40
N LEU A 197 19.20 1.97 -3.50
CA LEU A 197 20.40 2.66 -3.05
C LEU A 197 21.48 1.62 -2.79
N THR A 198 22.73 1.93 -3.16
CA THR A 198 23.85 1.02 -2.89
C THR A 198 24.91 1.66 -2.01
N GLN A 199 24.90 2.98 -1.87
CA GLN A 199 25.87 3.73 -1.08
C GLN A 199 25.19 4.93 -0.40
N PHE A 200 25.71 5.33 0.75
CA PHE A 200 25.19 6.47 1.51
C PHE A 200 26.31 7.18 2.27
N LYS A 201 26.04 8.40 2.74
CA LYS A 201 26.86 9.08 3.74
C LYS A 201 26.13 9.05 5.09
N PRO A 202 26.82 8.84 6.22
CA PRO A 202 26.23 8.93 7.55
C PRO A 202 25.41 10.22 7.78
N SER A 203 25.91 11.36 7.26
CA SER A 203 25.24 12.67 7.30
C SER A 203 23.87 12.70 6.61
N TRP A 204 23.62 11.86 5.61
CA TRP A 204 22.34 11.81 4.89
C TRP A 204 21.22 11.13 5.67
N ILE A 205 21.58 10.21 6.58
CA ILE A 205 20.63 9.33 7.26
C ILE A 205 20.49 9.64 8.76
N GLY A 206 21.23 10.64 9.25
CA GLY A 206 21.17 11.11 10.63
C GLY A 206 21.66 10.10 11.67
N THR A 207 22.48 9.11 11.28
CA THR A 207 23.00 8.09 12.19
C THR A 207 24.45 8.35 12.55
N SER A 208 24.77 8.29 13.84
CA SER A 208 26.14 8.53 14.31
C SER A 208 27.11 7.44 13.86
N ILE A 209 28.38 7.82 13.73
CA ILE A 209 29.45 6.88 13.34
C ILE A 209 29.57 5.73 14.33
N GLU A 210 29.47 6.00 15.64
CA GLU A 210 29.53 5.00 16.69
C GLU A 210 28.42 3.98 16.52
N LYS A 211 27.19 4.44 16.23
CA LYS A 211 26.05 3.55 15.99
C LYS A 211 26.25 2.73 14.73
N LEU A 212 26.75 3.32 13.64
CA LEU A 212 27.07 2.59 12.41
C LEU A 212 28.17 1.54 12.63
N LYS A 213 29.21 1.86 13.42
CA LYS A 213 30.24 0.88 13.80
C LYS A 213 29.66 -0.30 14.59
N GLN A 214 28.71 -0.03 15.51
CA GLN A 214 27.99 -1.10 16.23
C GLN A 214 27.15 -1.98 15.28
N LEU A 215 26.61 -1.39 14.20
CA LEU A 215 25.88 -2.12 13.16
C LEU A 215 26.81 -2.86 12.18
N GLY A 216 28.14 -2.66 12.32
CA GLY A 216 29.17 -3.35 11.56
C GLY A 216 29.76 -2.55 10.41
N TYR A 217 29.44 -1.27 10.25
CA TYR A 217 30.06 -0.39 9.24
C TYR A 217 31.37 0.17 9.78
N SER A 218 32.49 -0.36 9.33
CA SER A 218 33.82 -0.02 9.87
C SER A 218 34.69 0.77 8.89
N HIS A 219 34.41 0.70 7.59
CA HIS A 219 35.20 1.30 6.54
C HIS A 219 34.29 1.99 5.51
N ASP A 220 34.89 2.97 4.81
CA ASP A 220 34.28 3.58 3.64
C ASP A 220 34.49 2.72 2.37
N ILE A 221 33.98 3.18 1.22
CA ILE A 221 34.10 2.48 -0.08
C ILE A 221 35.53 2.41 -0.63
N ASP A 222 36.45 3.19 -0.08
CA ASP A 222 37.85 3.20 -0.46
C ASP A 222 38.73 2.38 0.55
N GLY A 223 38.09 1.78 1.54
CA GLY A 223 38.76 0.94 2.55
C GLY A 223 39.36 1.71 3.73
N ASN A 224 39.12 3.03 3.84
CA ASN A 224 39.57 3.82 4.98
C ASN A 224 38.67 3.59 6.19
N PRO A 225 39.19 3.67 7.43
CA PRO A 225 38.36 3.63 8.62
C PRO A 225 37.23 4.69 8.58
N LEU A 226 36.05 4.32 9.03
CA LEU A 226 34.90 5.24 9.10
C LEU A 226 35.07 6.20 10.28
N GLU A 227 35.44 7.45 10.01
CA GLU A 227 35.70 8.47 11.04
C GLU A 227 34.94 9.77 10.80
N ASN A 228 34.46 10.00 9.56
CA ASN A 228 33.79 11.22 9.17
C ASN A 228 32.38 10.92 8.61
N THR A 229 31.42 11.76 8.94
CA THR A 229 30.02 11.64 8.47
C THR A 229 29.85 11.86 6.98
N ASP A 230 30.84 12.42 6.28
CA ASP A 230 30.82 12.67 4.84
C ASP A 230 31.49 11.57 4.02
N GLN A 231 32.09 10.57 4.66
CA GLN A 231 32.61 9.40 3.96
C GLN A 231 31.45 8.61 3.32
N ILE A 232 31.71 8.09 2.12
CA ILE A 232 30.72 7.25 1.43
C ILE A 232 30.89 5.82 1.92
N VAL A 233 29.78 5.23 2.34
CA VAL A 233 29.72 3.87 2.88
C VAL A 233 28.83 3.01 1.99
N GLU A 234 29.21 1.77 1.75
CA GLU A 234 28.39 0.83 1.00
C GLU A 234 27.21 0.33 1.84
N LEU A 235 26.00 0.37 1.28
CA LEU A 235 24.80 -0.13 1.95
C LEU A 235 24.79 -1.68 1.95
N ARG A 236 24.66 -2.28 3.11
CA ARG A 236 24.59 -3.75 3.24
C ARG A 236 23.27 -4.29 2.70
N MET A 237 23.29 -5.52 2.25
CA MET A 237 22.23 -6.18 1.48
C MET A 237 20.80 -6.00 2.04
N GLN A 238 20.64 -6.09 3.36
CA GLN A 238 19.33 -6.05 4.03
C GLN A 238 19.14 -4.85 4.95
N ASP A 239 20.05 -3.87 4.87
CA ASP A 239 19.89 -2.63 5.61
C ASP A 239 18.97 -1.67 4.85
N VAL A 240 18.08 -1.00 5.60
CA VAL A 240 17.07 -0.10 5.05
C VAL A 240 17.13 1.26 5.74
N ILE A 241 16.96 2.30 4.93
CA ILE A 241 16.79 3.67 5.38
C ILE A 241 15.33 4.02 5.13
N ILE A 242 14.59 4.35 6.19
CA ILE A 242 13.15 4.56 6.11
C ILE A 242 12.79 6.04 6.27
N PRO A 243 11.59 6.47 5.83
CA PRO A 243 11.14 7.83 6.07
C PRO A 243 11.10 8.20 7.56
N TYR A 244 11.48 9.41 7.92
CA TYR A 244 11.40 9.89 9.30
C TYR A 244 9.97 9.82 9.87
N GLU A 245 8.96 10.08 9.02
CA GLU A 245 7.54 9.91 9.40
C GLU A 245 7.21 8.46 9.79
N SER A 246 7.81 7.45 9.11
CA SER A 246 7.59 6.06 9.48
C SER A 246 8.24 5.71 10.83
N GLY A 247 9.37 6.32 11.18
CA GLY A 247 9.98 6.15 12.50
C GLY A 247 9.03 6.54 13.63
N LYS A 248 8.35 7.70 13.53
CA LYS A 248 7.34 8.13 14.50
C LYS A 248 6.16 7.15 14.61
N TYR A 249 5.69 6.65 13.48
CA TYR A 249 4.61 5.67 13.44
C TYR A 249 5.04 4.32 14.06
N LEU A 250 6.26 3.86 13.76
CA LEU A 250 6.82 2.62 14.30
C LEU A 250 7.01 2.68 15.82
N ILE A 251 7.33 3.85 16.39
CA ILE A 251 7.38 4.05 17.86
C ILE A 251 5.99 3.76 18.48
N SER A 252 4.91 4.23 17.86
CA SER A 252 3.56 3.93 18.34
C SER A 252 3.27 2.42 18.28
N ILE A 253 3.78 1.72 17.25
CA ILE A 253 3.68 0.25 17.15
C ILE A 253 4.52 -0.42 18.22
N CYS A 254 5.74 0.04 18.52
CA CYS A 254 6.57 -0.49 19.62
C CYS A 254 5.84 -0.41 20.95
N LYS A 255 5.28 0.75 21.28
CA LYS A 255 4.49 0.97 22.50
C LYS A 255 3.24 0.09 22.55
N TYR A 256 2.59 -0.10 21.40
CA TYR A 256 1.47 -1.04 21.27
C TYR A 256 1.92 -2.49 21.58
N ILE A 257 3.03 -2.95 21.00
CA ILE A 257 3.56 -4.30 21.21
C ILE A 257 3.99 -4.50 22.67
N ASP A 258 4.71 -3.56 23.24
CA ASP A 258 5.15 -3.61 24.65
C ASP A 258 3.94 -3.66 25.59
N THR A 259 2.92 -2.83 25.36
CA THR A 259 1.66 -2.88 26.12
C THR A 259 0.94 -4.22 25.98
N LEU A 260 0.94 -4.83 24.77
CA LEU A 260 0.38 -6.16 24.60
C LEU A 260 1.17 -7.23 25.34
N LEU A 261 2.48 -7.18 25.29
CA LEU A 261 3.34 -8.13 26.00
C LEU A 261 3.07 -8.07 27.50
N GLU A 262 3.03 -6.89 28.08
CA GLU A 262 2.82 -6.69 29.51
C GLU A 262 1.39 -7.02 29.95
N LYS A 263 0.37 -6.36 29.34
CA LYS A 263 -1.00 -6.40 29.85
C LYS A 263 -1.84 -7.56 29.33
N PHE A 264 -1.55 -8.03 28.12
CA PHE A 264 -2.32 -9.12 27.52
C PHE A 264 -1.65 -10.48 27.67
N TYR A 265 -0.31 -10.54 27.45
CA TYR A 265 0.46 -11.79 27.50
C TYR A 265 1.17 -12.03 28.84
N GLY A 266 1.24 -11.04 29.74
CA GLY A 266 1.95 -11.14 31.03
C GLY A 266 3.45 -11.39 30.86
N LYS A 267 4.07 -10.77 29.85
CA LYS A 267 5.49 -10.84 29.53
C LYS A 267 6.14 -9.47 29.70
N THR A 268 7.46 -9.44 29.77
CA THR A 268 8.22 -8.18 29.78
C THR A 268 8.14 -7.47 28.44
N ALA A 269 8.17 -6.14 28.45
CA ALA A 269 8.30 -5.31 27.25
C ALA A 269 9.55 -5.71 26.46
N PHE A 270 9.48 -5.59 25.15
CA PHE A 270 10.57 -5.99 24.25
C PHE A 270 11.33 -4.80 23.67
N TYR A 271 10.61 -3.78 23.16
CA TYR A 271 11.24 -2.67 22.48
C TYR A 271 11.78 -1.61 23.43
N ASN A 272 10.98 -1.15 24.38
CA ASN A 272 11.29 -0.06 25.32
C ASN A 272 11.79 1.22 24.63
N VAL A 273 11.25 1.54 23.44
CA VAL A 273 11.68 2.62 22.55
C VAL A 273 10.84 3.87 22.79
N ASN A 274 11.50 5.02 22.95
CA ASN A 274 10.87 6.32 23.17
C ASN A 274 11.08 7.31 22.01
N ASN A 275 12.17 7.15 21.27
CA ASN A 275 12.53 8.01 20.14
C ASN A 275 12.95 7.19 18.91
N SER A 276 13.07 7.84 17.77
CA SER A 276 13.39 7.18 16.50
C SER A 276 14.82 6.66 16.42
N GLU A 277 15.75 7.23 17.16
CA GLU A 277 17.16 6.79 17.18
C GLU A 277 17.29 5.42 17.83
N GLU A 278 16.49 5.14 18.86
CA GLU A 278 16.48 3.85 19.54
C GLU A 278 15.94 2.72 18.63
N LEU A 279 15.20 3.05 17.55
CA LEU A 279 14.76 2.07 16.55
C LEU A 279 15.90 1.64 15.61
N ILE A 280 17.01 2.36 15.54
CA ILE A 280 18.14 2.01 14.68
C ILE A 280 18.76 0.69 15.16
N GLY A 281 18.79 -0.30 14.26
CA GLY A 281 19.23 -1.67 14.55
C GLY A 281 18.08 -2.67 14.67
N HIS A 282 16.83 -2.22 14.85
CA HIS A 282 15.67 -3.11 14.90
C HIS A 282 15.27 -3.64 13.52
N LEU A 283 14.64 -4.82 13.53
CA LEU A 283 14.25 -5.53 12.32
C LEU A 283 12.83 -5.19 11.89
N VAL A 284 12.69 -5.02 10.59
CA VAL A 284 11.42 -4.82 9.88
C VAL A 284 11.21 -5.90 8.84
N ILE A 285 9.97 -6.04 8.38
CA ILE A 285 9.59 -6.85 7.24
C ILE A 285 9.07 -5.92 6.15
N GLY A 286 9.65 -6.00 4.96
CA GLY A 286 9.09 -5.42 3.75
C GLY A 286 8.22 -6.42 3.02
N LEU A 287 7.01 -6.01 2.62
CA LEU A 287 6.05 -6.85 1.89
C LEU A 287 5.49 -6.09 0.71
N ALA A 288 5.69 -6.63 -0.49
CA ALA A 288 5.09 -6.06 -1.70
C ALA A 288 3.61 -6.44 -1.83
N PRO A 289 2.81 -5.61 -2.53
CA PRO A 289 1.44 -5.92 -2.89
C PRO A 289 1.30 -7.24 -3.63
N HIS A 290 0.17 -7.91 -3.38
CA HIS A 290 -0.18 -9.18 -4.05
C HIS A 290 0.85 -10.30 -3.88
N THR A 291 1.74 -10.18 -2.90
CA THR A 291 2.72 -11.21 -2.52
C THR A 291 2.44 -11.77 -1.14
N SER A 292 3.14 -12.85 -0.79
CA SER A 292 2.96 -13.53 0.50
C SER A 292 4.30 -13.84 1.19
N VAL A 293 5.39 -13.25 0.69
CA VAL A 293 6.73 -13.41 1.26
C VAL A 293 7.20 -12.06 1.81
N GLY A 294 7.37 -11.98 3.12
CA GLY A 294 7.95 -10.84 3.80
C GLY A 294 9.47 -10.97 3.87
N ILE A 295 10.19 -9.94 3.44
CA ILE A 295 11.66 -9.91 3.45
C ILE A 295 12.14 -9.11 4.65
N VAL A 296 13.01 -9.72 5.46
CA VAL A 296 13.58 -9.06 6.64
C VAL A 296 14.56 -7.98 6.20
N GLY A 297 14.49 -6.83 6.87
CA GLY A 297 15.43 -5.73 6.76
C GLY A 297 15.78 -5.18 8.13
N ARG A 298 16.89 -4.44 8.25
CA ARG A 298 17.35 -3.79 9.48
C ARG A 298 17.38 -2.28 9.29
N ILE A 299 16.73 -1.53 10.16
CA ILE A 299 16.75 -0.07 10.13
C ILE A 299 18.15 0.43 10.48
N ILE A 300 18.74 1.28 9.62
CA ILE A 300 20.05 1.89 9.90
C ILE A 300 20.00 3.41 9.97
N GLY A 301 18.90 4.03 9.58
CA GLY A 301 18.73 5.47 9.61
C GLY A 301 17.46 5.95 8.96
N TYR A 302 17.35 7.25 8.82
CA TYR A 302 16.15 7.93 8.34
C TYR A 302 16.45 8.89 7.20
N SER A 303 15.44 9.13 6.36
CA SER A 303 15.44 10.21 5.39
C SER A 303 14.19 11.07 5.54
N GLU A 304 14.27 12.33 5.13
CA GLU A 304 13.10 13.22 5.15
C GLU A 304 12.14 12.98 3.97
N THR A 305 12.57 12.17 3.00
CA THR A 305 11.73 11.78 1.86
C THR A 305 10.79 10.64 2.25
N HIS A 306 9.61 10.58 1.62
CA HIS A 306 8.64 9.48 1.85
C HIS A 306 9.03 8.21 1.07
N VAL A 307 10.31 7.83 1.16
CA VAL A 307 10.93 6.74 0.40
C VAL A 307 11.67 5.80 1.35
N CYS A 308 11.52 4.51 1.11
CA CYS A 308 12.35 3.47 1.71
C CYS A 308 13.51 3.17 0.77
N PHE A 309 14.72 3.54 1.17
CA PHE A 309 15.95 3.19 0.45
C PHE A 309 16.49 1.86 0.95
N ALA A 310 16.83 0.99 0.03
CA ALA A 310 17.46 -0.29 0.30
C ALA A 310 18.21 -0.75 -0.97
N THR A 311 18.97 -1.83 -0.84
CA THR A 311 19.67 -2.39 -2.01
C THR A 311 18.68 -2.85 -3.09
N PRO A 312 19.07 -2.81 -4.37
CA PRO A 312 18.23 -3.32 -5.46
C PRO A 312 17.79 -4.77 -5.24
N ASN A 313 18.65 -5.59 -4.66
CA ASN A 313 18.35 -6.99 -4.37
C ASN A 313 17.29 -7.14 -3.28
N TRP A 314 17.29 -6.30 -2.24
CA TRP A 314 16.24 -6.33 -1.21
C TRP A 314 14.87 -5.96 -1.78
N HIS A 315 14.79 -4.95 -2.64
CA HIS A 315 13.54 -4.58 -3.32
C HIS A 315 13.07 -5.69 -4.27
N SER A 316 13.97 -6.23 -5.08
CA SER A 316 13.65 -7.29 -6.04
C SER A 316 13.31 -8.63 -5.40
N ALA A 317 13.85 -8.95 -4.21
CA ALA A 317 13.46 -10.12 -3.44
C ALA A 317 11.98 -10.09 -3.04
N LYS A 318 11.40 -8.90 -2.86
CA LYS A 318 9.95 -8.72 -2.65
C LYS A 318 9.13 -8.88 -3.93
N ARG A 319 9.76 -9.14 -5.07
CA ARG A 319 9.13 -9.19 -6.39
C ARG A 319 8.45 -7.88 -6.76
N ARG A 320 9.14 -6.77 -6.53
CA ARG A 320 8.65 -5.43 -6.79
C ARG A 320 9.66 -4.63 -7.58
N ASP A 321 9.17 -3.85 -8.54
CA ASP A 321 9.98 -2.89 -9.28
C ASP A 321 10.26 -1.65 -8.43
N ALA A 322 11.38 -1.01 -8.70
CA ALA A 322 11.77 0.23 -8.03
C ALA A 322 11.49 1.47 -8.91
N ASP A 323 10.32 1.49 -9.55
CA ASP A 323 9.88 2.53 -10.49
C ASP A 323 8.89 3.54 -9.88
N GLY A 324 8.84 3.62 -8.55
CA GLY A 324 7.91 4.48 -7.81
C GLY A 324 6.79 3.72 -7.08
N ASP A 325 6.84 2.41 -7.11
CA ASP A 325 5.91 1.56 -6.37
C ASP A 325 6.14 1.64 -4.85
N ALA A 326 5.05 1.50 -4.09
CA ALA A 326 5.09 1.48 -2.64
C ALA A 326 4.90 0.07 -2.09
N ASP A 327 5.64 -0.24 -1.04
CA ASP A 327 5.53 -1.47 -0.26
C ASP A 327 5.16 -1.19 1.18
N SER A 328 4.60 -2.20 1.84
CA SER A 328 4.32 -2.16 3.26
C SER A 328 5.54 -2.53 4.09
N ILE A 329 5.79 -1.74 5.12
CA ILE A 329 6.84 -1.98 6.13
C ILE A 329 6.15 -2.24 7.47
N MET A 330 6.55 -3.29 8.16
CA MET A 330 6.05 -3.65 9.49
C MET A 330 7.21 -4.08 10.41
N LEU A 331 7.05 -3.91 11.70
CA LEU A 331 8.02 -4.45 12.66
C LEU A 331 7.99 -5.98 12.65
N LEU A 332 9.16 -6.61 12.71
CA LEU A 332 9.26 -8.07 12.73
C LEU A 332 8.47 -8.67 13.92
N MET A 333 8.58 -8.07 15.10
CA MET A 333 7.86 -8.55 16.29
C MET A 333 6.34 -8.41 16.15
N ASP A 334 5.84 -7.37 15.47
CA ASP A 334 4.40 -7.24 15.20
C ASP A 334 3.89 -8.39 14.32
N SER A 335 4.63 -8.73 13.27
CA SER A 335 4.29 -9.86 12.40
C SER A 335 4.33 -11.19 13.18
N LEU A 336 5.34 -11.42 14.03
CA LEU A 336 5.44 -12.64 14.82
C LEU A 336 4.35 -12.77 15.89
N LEU A 337 3.91 -11.66 16.48
CA LEU A 337 2.95 -11.64 17.58
C LEU A 337 1.49 -11.56 17.14
N ASN A 338 1.20 -10.81 16.08
CA ASN A 338 -0.15 -10.41 15.70
C ASN A 338 -0.65 -11.01 14.40
N PHE A 339 0.25 -11.42 13.50
CA PHE A 339 -0.15 -12.11 12.28
C PHE A 339 -0.91 -13.41 12.61
N SER A 340 -2.03 -13.62 11.93
CA SER A 340 -2.75 -14.89 12.00
C SER A 340 -3.37 -15.27 10.65
N ARG A 341 -3.02 -16.46 10.15
CA ARG A 341 -3.68 -17.05 8.99
C ARG A 341 -5.19 -17.22 9.21
N GLN A 342 -5.62 -17.43 10.46
CA GLN A 342 -7.03 -17.59 10.81
C GLN A 342 -7.86 -16.29 10.69
N PHE A 343 -7.25 -15.15 10.38
CA PHE A 343 -7.97 -13.94 9.99
C PHE A 343 -8.18 -13.87 8.46
N LEU A 344 -7.45 -14.67 7.69
CA LEU A 344 -7.45 -14.64 6.23
C LEU A 344 -8.34 -15.73 5.64
N SER A 345 -8.95 -15.43 4.49
CA SER A 345 -9.66 -16.45 3.70
C SER A 345 -8.67 -17.43 3.07
N ASP A 346 -9.05 -18.70 2.91
CA ASP A 346 -8.26 -19.70 2.21
C ASP A 346 -8.26 -19.50 0.68
N ALA A 347 -9.11 -18.61 0.15
CA ALA A 347 -9.04 -18.22 -1.25
C ALA A 347 -7.70 -17.55 -1.58
N ILE A 348 -7.13 -17.85 -2.76
CA ILE A 348 -5.82 -17.33 -3.20
C ILE A 348 -5.72 -15.81 -3.02
N GLY A 349 -6.72 -15.05 -3.45
CA GLY A 349 -6.75 -13.60 -3.26
C GLY A 349 -6.84 -13.14 -1.79
N GLY A 350 -7.35 -13.98 -0.89
CA GLY A 350 -7.39 -13.72 0.56
C GLY A 350 -6.02 -13.83 1.22
N LEU A 351 -5.16 -14.71 0.71
CA LEU A 351 -3.81 -14.97 1.21
C LEU A 351 -2.76 -13.99 0.66
N MET A 352 -3.08 -13.23 -0.37
CA MET A 352 -2.21 -12.15 -0.87
C MET A 352 -2.15 -10.98 0.11
N ASP A 353 -1.12 -10.16 0.03
CA ASP A 353 -0.85 -9.04 0.95
C ASP A 353 -0.73 -9.48 2.43
N ALA A 354 -0.16 -10.64 2.68
CA ALA A 354 0.04 -11.17 4.02
C ALA A 354 1.39 -11.90 4.12
N PRO A 355 2.20 -11.70 5.16
CA PRO A 355 3.51 -12.31 5.29
C PRO A 355 3.37 -13.78 5.76
N LEU A 356 2.85 -14.64 4.86
CA LEU A 356 2.70 -16.08 5.14
C LEU A 356 4.05 -16.77 5.34
N LEU A 357 5.06 -16.28 4.65
CA LEU A 357 6.45 -16.69 4.78
C LEU A 357 7.28 -15.47 5.14
N VAL A 358 8.29 -15.67 5.96
CA VAL A 358 9.28 -14.64 6.30
C VAL A 358 10.63 -15.16 5.85
N GLN A 359 11.26 -14.44 4.93
CA GLN A 359 12.60 -14.76 4.42
C GLN A 359 13.64 -13.93 5.17
N PRO A 360 14.48 -14.56 6.01
CA PRO A 360 15.45 -13.87 6.83
C PRO A 360 16.70 -13.43 6.06
N LEU A 361 17.02 -14.09 4.95
CA LEU A 361 18.19 -13.81 4.12
C LEU A 361 17.80 -13.50 2.69
N VAL A 362 18.41 -12.48 2.10
CA VAL A 362 18.33 -12.17 0.69
C VAL A 362 19.54 -12.77 -0.01
N LEU A 363 19.26 -13.71 -0.92
CA LEU A 363 20.25 -14.29 -1.80
C LEU A 363 20.11 -13.64 -3.18
N PRO A 364 21.11 -12.89 -3.68
CA PRO A 364 21.00 -12.14 -4.92
C PRO A 364 20.57 -12.98 -6.12
N HIS A 365 21.04 -14.22 -6.24
CA HIS A 365 20.68 -15.12 -7.34
C HIS A 365 19.21 -15.56 -7.33
N GLU A 366 18.51 -15.51 -6.18
CA GLU A 366 17.08 -15.79 -6.05
C GLU A 366 16.19 -14.56 -6.25
N SER A 367 16.78 -13.36 -6.29
CA SER A 367 16.04 -12.12 -6.54
C SER A 367 15.59 -12.01 -8.00
N GLN A 368 14.66 -11.09 -8.28
CA GLN A 368 14.18 -10.92 -9.65
C GLN A 368 15.29 -10.46 -10.62
N PRO A 369 15.28 -10.93 -11.88
CA PRO A 369 16.29 -10.60 -12.88
C PRO A 369 16.49 -9.11 -13.15
N GLN A 370 15.53 -8.26 -12.80
CA GLN A 370 15.66 -6.80 -12.93
C GLN A 370 16.83 -6.24 -12.11
N ALA A 371 17.04 -6.74 -10.88
CA ALA A 371 18.20 -6.35 -10.08
C ALA A 371 19.51 -6.82 -10.71
N HIS A 372 19.50 -7.93 -11.42
CA HIS A 372 20.69 -8.53 -12.02
C HIS A 372 21.26 -7.68 -13.16
N ASN A 373 20.46 -6.83 -13.79
CA ASN A 373 20.88 -5.95 -14.89
C ASN A 373 21.40 -4.59 -14.39
N LEU A 374 21.50 -4.38 -13.07
CA LEU A 374 22.06 -3.16 -12.53
C LEU A 374 23.56 -3.09 -12.82
N GLU A 375 24.01 -1.96 -13.35
CA GLU A 375 25.41 -1.64 -13.57
C GLU A 375 26.10 -1.34 -12.24
N VAL A 376 27.28 -1.91 -12.03
CA VAL A 376 28.05 -1.80 -10.78
C VAL A 376 29.47 -1.27 -11.00
N THR A 377 29.69 -0.54 -12.09
CA THR A 377 30.99 0.03 -12.44
C THR A 377 31.23 1.42 -11.84
N LYS A 378 32.47 1.73 -11.47
CA LYS A 378 32.89 3.07 -10.98
C LYS A 378 32.90 4.13 -12.06
N SER A 379 33.24 3.75 -13.29
CA SER A 379 33.39 4.67 -14.44
C SER A 379 32.94 3.99 -15.72
N LEU A 380 32.38 4.77 -16.62
CA LEU A 380 32.02 4.28 -17.94
C LEU A 380 33.28 4.31 -18.86
N PRO A 381 33.70 3.18 -19.43
CA PRO A 381 34.83 3.14 -20.33
C PRO A 381 34.51 3.82 -21.68
N LEU A 382 35.53 4.25 -22.43
CA LEU A 382 35.35 4.90 -23.74
C LEU A 382 34.60 4.00 -24.72
N GLU A 383 34.85 2.70 -24.68
CA GLU A 383 34.18 1.68 -25.50
C GLU A 383 32.66 1.74 -25.37
N PHE A 384 32.15 2.01 -24.17
CA PHE A 384 30.72 2.20 -23.97
C PHE A 384 30.16 3.33 -24.86
N PHE A 385 30.83 4.49 -24.86
CA PHE A 385 30.38 5.62 -25.69
C PHE A 385 30.52 5.33 -27.18
N GLU A 386 31.57 4.63 -27.59
CA GLU A 386 31.77 4.23 -28.98
C GLU A 386 30.68 3.23 -29.43
N SER A 387 30.38 2.24 -28.61
CA SER A 387 29.31 1.27 -28.85
C SER A 387 27.91 1.93 -28.97
N THR A 388 27.65 2.99 -28.19
CA THR A 388 26.39 3.74 -28.33
C THR A 388 26.28 4.49 -29.66
N LEU A 389 27.40 4.94 -30.23
CA LEU A 389 27.41 5.55 -31.57
C LEU A 389 27.12 4.56 -32.69
N GLN A 390 27.42 3.29 -32.45
CA GLN A 390 27.12 2.18 -33.37
C GLN A 390 25.73 1.58 -33.13
N GLN A 391 24.95 2.15 -32.18
CA GLN A 391 23.65 1.62 -31.77
C GLN A 391 23.71 0.16 -31.28
N ALA A 392 24.84 -0.24 -30.69
CA ALA A 392 25.00 -1.56 -30.11
C ALA A 392 23.95 -1.82 -29.02
N LYS A 393 23.48 -3.05 -28.91
CA LYS A 393 22.55 -3.44 -27.86
C LYS A 393 23.28 -3.59 -26.52
N ALA A 394 22.60 -3.30 -25.42
CA ALA A 394 23.17 -3.43 -24.07
C ALA A 394 23.85 -4.79 -23.79
N PRO A 395 23.31 -5.95 -24.21
CA PRO A 395 23.98 -7.25 -24.03
C PRO A 395 25.31 -7.39 -24.77
N ASP A 396 25.55 -6.60 -25.83
CA ASP A 396 26.73 -6.69 -26.65
C ASP A 396 27.91 -5.87 -26.06
N ILE A 397 27.66 -5.12 -24.98
CA ILE A 397 28.64 -4.26 -24.31
C ILE A 397 29.19 -4.98 -23.08
N SER A 398 30.27 -5.71 -23.23
CA SER A 398 30.86 -6.52 -22.14
C SER A 398 31.75 -5.74 -21.18
N SER A 399 32.14 -4.52 -21.54
CA SER A 399 33.02 -3.66 -20.73
C SER A 399 32.37 -3.05 -19.50
N ILE A 400 31.04 -3.16 -19.37
CA ILE A 400 30.28 -2.70 -18.18
C ILE A 400 29.87 -3.89 -17.34
N GLU A 401 30.39 -3.94 -16.12
CA GLU A 401 30.04 -4.98 -15.17
C GLU A 401 28.61 -4.75 -14.64
N ILE A 402 27.81 -5.80 -14.62
CA ILE A 402 26.45 -5.83 -14.05
C ILE A 402 26.37 -6.89 -12.95
N ILE A 403 25.39 -6.79 -12.05
CA ILE A 403 25.21 -7.76 -10.94
C ILE A 403 25.16 -9.19 -11.46
N LYS A 404 24.55 -9.42 -12.62
CA LYS A 404 24.42 -10.76 -13.23
C LYS A 404 25.78 -11.47 -13.38
N SER A 405 26.85 -10.75 -13.69
CA SER A 405 28.19 -11.33 -13.83
C SER A 405 28.84 -11.72 -12.51
N ARG A 406 28.28 -11.27 -11.38
CA ARG A 406 28.76 -11.53 -10.02
C ARG A 406 27.97 -12.60 -9.27
N LEU A 407 26.82 -13.05 -9.80
CA LEU A 407 25.97 -14.05 -9.16
C LEU A 407 26.79 -15.33 -8.89
N GLU A 408 26.44 -15.99 -7.77
CA GLU A 408 27.11 -17.21 -7.27
C GLU A 408 28.58 -17.02 -6.85
N THR A 409 29.08 -15.78 -6.85
CA THR A 409 30.38 -15.42 -6.27
C THR A 409 30.20 -14.60 -4.99
N GLU A 410 31.24 -14.45 -4.19
CA GLU A 410 31.16 -13.59 -2.99
C GLU A 410 30.84 -12.13 -3.35
N ARG A 411 31.32 -11.66 -4.48
CA ARG A 411 31.10 -10.29 -4.98
C ARG A 411 29.63 -9.96 -5.30
N GLN A 412 28.73 -10.92 -5.24
CA GLN A 412 27.29 -10.66 -5.35
C GLN A 412 26.72 -9.86 -4.16
N PHE A 413 27.45 -9.72 -3.05
CA PHE A 413 26.97 -9.05 -1.84
C PHE A 413 27.57 -7.67 -1.61
N TYR A 414 28.61 -7.27 -2.36
CA TYR A 414 29.35 -6.04 -2.14
C TYR A 414 29.98 -5.47 -3.44
N ASP A 415 30.64 -4.28 -3.32
CA ASP A 415 31.25 -3.55 -4.41
C ASP A 415 30.24 -3.00 -5.44
N TYR A 416 29.08 -2.53 -4.96
CA TYR A 416 28.07 -1.92 -5.82
C TYR A 416 28.36 -0.43 -6.00
N PHE A 417 29.13 -0.11 -7.03
CA PHE A 417 29.57 1.24 -7.32
C PHE A 417 28.58 2.03 -8.19
N PHE A 418 28.79 3.34 -8.22
CA PHE A 418 28.09 4.28 -9.11
C PHE A 418 29.09 5.03 -9.98
N THR A 419 28.64 5.44 -11.17
CA THR A 419 29.43 6.23 -12.11
C THR A 419 29.43 7.72 -11.81
N HIS A 420 28.60 8.20 -10.90
CA HIS A 420 28.48 9.62 -10.51
C HIS A 420 28.06 9.76 -9.06
N THR A 421 28.43 10.88 -8.47
CA THR A 421 28.17 11.16 -7.05
C THR A 421 26.84 11.85 -6.85
N THR A 422 26.21 11.60 -5.69
CA THR A 422 25.02 12.29 -5.21
C THR A 422 25.41 13.24 -4.07
N SER A 423 24.82 14.42 -4.03
CA SER A 423 25.08 15.42 -2.98
C SER A 423 24.27 15.15 -1.71
N SER A 424 23.04 14.63 -1.83
CA SER A 424 22.16 14.28 -0.72
C SER A 424 21.00 13.40 -1.18
N LEU A 425 20.42 12.62 -0.27
CA LEU A 425 19.15 11.90 -0.47
C LEU A 425 17.94 12.84 -0.32
N THR A 426 18.11 14.01 0.26
CA THR A 426 17.03 14.93 0.67
C THR A 426 17.22 16.33 0.11
N THR A 427 17.63 16.45 -1.16
CA THR A 427 17.80 17.75 -1.82
C THR A 427 16.51 18.46 -2.17
N SER A 428 15.36 17.80 -2.05
CA SER A 428 14.05 18.32 -2.42
C SER A 428 13.05 18.20 -1.27
N LYS A 429 11.83 18.70 -1.51
CA LYS A 429 10.71 18.54 -0.58
C LYS A 429 10.43 17.04 -0.33
N SER A 430 9.99 16.72 0.87
CA SER A 430 9.63 15.34 1.29
C SER A 430 8.59 14.68 0.39
N ARG A 431 7.76 15.47 -0.28
CA ARG A 431 6.77 15.00 -1.25
C ARG A 431 6.86 15.80 -2.53
N SER A 432 6.63 15.15 -3.67
CA SER A 432 6.54 15.85 -4.95
C SER A 432 5.37 16.84 -4.94
N ALA A 433 5.50 17.95 -5.67
CA ALA A 433 4.40 18.92 -5.86
C ALA A 433 3.14 18.23 -6.39
N TYR A 434 3.30 17.20 -7.22
CA TYR A 434 2.22 16.40 -7.75
C TYR A 434 1.40 15.70 -6.64
N SER A 435 2.01 15.16 -5.59
CA SER A 435 1.31 14.50 -4.48
C SER A 435 0.53 15.48 -3.60
N THR A 436 0.87 16.77 -3.64
CA THR A 436 0.20 17.83 -2.86
C THR A 436 -0.98 18.47 -3.58
N LEU A 437 -1.15 18.23 -4.87
CA LEU A 437 -2.30 18.72 -5.63
C LEU A 437 -3.60 18.08 -5.14
N GLY A 438 -4.61 18.91 -4.90
CA GLY A 438 -5.86 18.51 -4.24
C GLY A 438 -6.75 17.60 -5.05
N SER A 439 -6.83 17.81 -6.36
CA SER A 439 -7.71 17.07 -7.26
C SER A 439 -6.97 16.39 -8.39
N MET A 440 -7.64 15.39 -9.01
CA MET A 440 -7.13 14.76 -10.23
C MET A 440 -7.11 15.71 -11.42
N LEU A 441 -8.01 16.70 -11.43
CA LEU A 441 -8.05 17.73 -12.45
C LEU A 441 -6.81 18.61 -12.37
N ASP A 442 -6.44 19.08 -11.16
CA ASP A 442 -5.24 19.89 -10.95
C ASP A 442 -3.97 19.14 -11.37
N LYS A 443 -3.91 17.83 -11.06
CA LYS A 443 -2.80 16.97 -11.45
C LYS A 443 -2.66 16.84 -12.95
N PHE A 444 -3.77 16.63 -13.63
CA PHE A 444 -3.79 16.54 -15.09
C PHE A 444 -3.40 17.87 -15.74
N ASP A 445 -3.97 18.97 -15.27
CA ASP A 445 -3.67 20.31 -15.79
C ASP A 445 -2.19 20.66 -15.66
N MET A 446 -1.56 20.31 -14.54
CA MET A 446 -0.13 20.51 -14.35
C MET A 446 0.72 19.66 -15.28
N GLN A 447 0.32 18.41 -15.57
CA GLN A 447 1.03 17.56 -16.53
C GLN A 447 0.92 18.08 -17.97
N VAL A 448 -0.27 18.48 -18.37
CA VAL A 448 -0.50 19.06 -19.71
C VAL A 448 0.25 20.39 -19.84
N ARG A 449 0.25 21.22 -18.80
CA ARG A 449 1.03 22.46 -18.80
C ARG A 449 2.53 22.20 -18.96
N ASN A 450 3.06 21.17 -18.31
CA ASN A 450 4.46 20.79 -18.52
C ASN A 450 4.73 20.34 -19.94
N ALA A 451 3.80 19.61 -20.58
CA ALA A 451 3.91 19.24 -21.99
C ALA A 451 3.88 20.47 -22.91
N ASP A 452 2.99 21.44 -22.65
CA ASP A 452 2.89 22.69 -23.40
C ASP A 452 4.19 23.55 -23.34
N LEU A 453 5.00 23.39 -22.29
CA LEU A 453 6.28 24.11 -22.12
C LEU A 453 7.45 23.49 -22.89
N ILE A 454 7.25 22.33 -23.50
CA ILE A 454 8.31 21.59 -24.20
C ILE A 454 8.01 21.62 -25.70
N ASP A 455 8.72 22.46 -26.46
CA ASP A 455 8.50 22.65 -27.90
C ASP A 455 8.56 21.36 -28.74
N ALA A 456 9.33 20.37 -28.28
CA ALA A 456 9.46 19.08 -28.97
C ALA A 456 8.31 18.10 -28.70
N VAL A 457 7.31 18.49 -27.89
CA VAL A 457 6.20 17.64 -27.50
C VAL A 457 4.92 18.07 -28.19
N ASN A 458 4.26 17.15 -28.87
CA ASN A 458 2.92 17.39 -29.41
C ASN A 458 1.86 17.15 -28.34
N THR A 459 1.48 18.21 -27.62
CA THR A 459 0.51 18.14 -26.54
C THR A 459 -0.87 17.66 -27.01
N SER A 460 -1.29 18.02 -28.24
CA SER A 460 -2.57 17.58 -28.81
C SER A 460 -2.63 16.06 -28.99
N GLU A 461 -1.54 15.43 -29.42
CA GLU A 461 -1.44 13.97 -29.53
C GLU A 461 -1.54 13.29 -28.17
N ILE A 462 -0.81 13.80 -27.17
CA ILE A 462 -0.86 13.29 -25.80
C ILE A 462 -2.28 13.40 -25.22
N VAL A 463 -2.95 14.56 -25.40
CA VAL A 463 -4.32 14.77 -24.94
C VAL A 463 -5.30 13.83 -25.65
N SER A 464 -5.13 13.63 -26.95
CA SER A 464 -5.91 12.68 -27.76
C SER A 464 -5.80 11.25 -27.21
N ASP A 465 -4.58 10.81 -26.88
CA ASP A 465 -4.34 9.48 -26.30
C ASP A 465 -4.96 9.34 -24.91
N VAL A 466 -4.83 10.34 -24.05
CA VAL A 466 -5.45 10.32 -22.72
C VAL A 466 -6.98 10.28 -22.80
N ILE A 467 -7.60 11.03 -23.73
CA ILE A 467 -9.03 10.96 -23.95
C ILE A 467 -9.45 9.55 -24.33
N SER A 468 -8.77 8.93 -25.28
CA SER A 468 -9.13 7.63 -25.83
C SER A 468 -8.87 6.47 -24.87
N THR A 469 -7.74 6.49 -24.16
CA THR A 469 -7.29 5.36 -23.34
C THR A 469 -7.72 5.46 -21.88
N HIS A 470 -8.03 6.65 -21.39
CA HIS A 470 -8.35 6.85 -19.98
C HIS A 470 -9.72 7.53 -19.76
N LEU A 471 -9.94 8.76 -20.26
CA LEU A 471 -11.13 9.53 -19.88
C LEU A 471 -12.43 8.87 -20.39
N VAL A 472 -12.50 8.52 -21.66
CA VAL A 472 -13.68 7.85 -22.24
C VAL A 472 -13.95 6.49 -21.60
N PRO A 473 -12.97 5.58 -21.45
CA PRO A 473 -13.20 4.31 -20.76
C PRO A 473 -13.67 4.48 -19.30
N ASP A 474 -13.15 5.45 -18.56
CA ASP A 474 -13.56 5.69 -17.16
C ASP A 474 -15.01 6.20 -17.09
N ILE A 475 -15.39 7.19 -17.90
CA ILE A 475 -16.76 7.72 -17.96
C ILE A 475 -17.74 6.59 -18.31
N MET A 476 -17.46 5.84 -19.38
CA MET A 476 -18.30 4.70 -19.80
C MET A 476 -18.37 3.61 -18.75
N GLY A 477 -17.25 3.30 -18.09
CA GLY A 477 -17.17 2.31 -17.03
C GLY A 477 -18.05 2.69 -15.85
N ASN A 478 -17.97 3.94 -15.40
CA ASN A 478 -18.79 4.47 -14.31
C ASN A 478 -20.28 4.54 -14.68
N LEU A 479 -20.63 4.90 -15.91
CA LEU A 479 -22.03 4.92 -16.38
C LEU A 479 -22.63 3.51 -16.40
N ARG A 480 -21.92 2.51 -16.90
CA ARG A 480 -22.33 1.10 -16.85
C ARG A 480 -22.46 0.58 -15.42
N ALA A 481 -21.51 0.96 -14.56
CA ALA A 481 -21.53 0.57 -13.16
C ALA A 481 -22.69 1.23 -12.41
N TYR A 482 -23.07 2.47 -12.74
CA TYR A 482 -24.27 3.14 -12.23
C TYR A 482 -25.54 2.32 -12.51
N ALA A 483 -25.70 1.83 -13.73
CA ALA A 483 -26.87 1.04 -14.13
C ALA A 483 -26.97 -0.33 -13.40
N ARG A 484 -25.86 -0.85 -12.88
CA ARG A 484 -25.76 -2.17 -12.24
C ARG A 484 -25.49 -2.13 -10.73
N GLN A 485 -25.45 -0.94 -10.14
CA GLN A 485 -25.01 -0.75 -8.76
C GLN A 485 -25.97 -1.29 -7.71
N ASN A 486 -25.44 -1.48 -6.51
CA ASN A 486 -26.20 -1.77 -5.31
C ASN A 486 -26.52 -0.47 -4.55
N PHE A 487 -27.60 -0.52 -3.76
CA PHE A 487 -28.01 0.55 -2.86
C PHE A 487 -27.57 0.22 -1.44
N ARG A 488 -27.04 1.19 -0.73
CA ARG A 488 -26.52 1.02 0.62
C ARG A 488 -27.30 1.84 1.64
N CYS A 489 -27.66 1.22 2.77
CA CYS A 489 -28.30 1.90 3.87
C CYS A 489 -27.33 2.85 4.58
N THR A 490 -27.78 4.09 4.84
CA THR A 490 -26.99 5.11 5.55
C THR A 490 -26.90 4.83 7.06
N GLY A 491 -27.86 4.10 7.64
CA GLY A 491 -27.87 3.77 9.07
C GLY A 491 -27.11 2.50 9.40
N CYS A 492 -27.50 1.36 8.80
CA CYS A 492 -26.95 0.05 9.16
C CYS A 492 -25.91 -0.49 8.17
N GLY A 493 -25.68 0.17 7.03
CA GLY A 493 -24.73 -0.27 6.01
C GLY A 493 -25.18 -1.46 5.16
N LYS A 494 -26.39 -1.98 5.36
CA LYS A 494 -26.94 -3.11 4.59
C LYS A 494 -27.00 -2.77 3.11
N SER A 495 -26.57 -3.70 2.25
CA SER A 495 -26.58 -3.55 0.80
C SER A 495 -27.81 -4.22 0.19
N TYR A 496 -28.41 -3.56 -0.79
CA TYR A 496 -29.56 -4.04 -1.55
C TYR A 496 -29.20 -4.04 -3.04
N ARG A 497 -29.46 -5.13 -3.72
CA ARG A 497 -29.27 -5.23 -5.17
C ARG A 497 -30.18 -4.30 -5.97
N ARG A 498 -31.39 -4.06 -5.43
CA ARG A 498 -32.40 -3.16 -6.02
C ARG A 498 -32.98 -2.28 -4.93
N MET A 499 -33.44 -1.09 -5.29
CA MET A 499 -34.18 -0.23 -4.36
C MET A 499 -35.46 -0.94 -3.94
N PRO A 500 -35.72 -1.15 -2.64
CA PRO A 500 -37.02 -1.62 -2.18
C PRO A 500 -38.15 -0.63 -2.54
N LEU A 501 -39.36 -1.11 -2.74
CA LEU A 501 -40.51 -0.27 -3.08
C LEU A 501 -40.78 0.84 -2.04
N ILE A 502 -40.49 0.57 -0.77
CA ILE A 502 -40.58 1.55 0.32
C ILE A 502 -39.45 2.59 0.33
N GLN A 503 -38.47 2.48 -0.53
CA GLN A 503 -37.30 3.35 -0.68
C GLN A 503 -36.43 3.51 0.59
N THR A 504 -36.71 2.74 1.62
CA THR A 504 -36.00 2.74 2.89
C THR A 504 -35.51 1.35 3.26
N CYS A 505 -34.49 1.30 4.12
CA CYS A 505 -34.00 0.07 4.69
C CYS A 505 -35.00 -0.47 5.74
N VAL A 506 -34.93 -1.76 6.02
CA VAL A 506 -35.69 -2.37 7.15
C VAL A 506 -35.39 -1.71 8.50
N CYS A 507 -34.27 -0.99 8.64
CA CYS A 507 -33.95 -0.20 9.84
C CYS A 507 -34.48 1.26 9.77
N GLY A 508 -35.33 1.60 8.79
CA GLY A 508 -35.97 2.92 8.64
C GLY A 508 -35.10 4.02 8.00
N HIS A 509 -33.81 3.77 7.74
CA HIS A 509 -32.92 4.78 7.16
C HIS A 509 -32.94 4.78 5.63
N LYS A 510 -32.55 5.92 5.03
CA LYS A 510 -32.47 6.09 3.57
C LYS A 510 -31.43 5.16 2.94
N LEU A 511 -31.72 4.75 1.71
CA LEU A 511 -30.81 4.02 0.86
C LEU A 511 -30.17 5.00 -0.14
N ILE A 512 -28.87 4.90 -0.29
CA ILE A 512 -28.10 5.71 -1.26
C ILE A 512 -27.44 4.79 -2.28
N PRO A 513 -27.30 5.24 -3.54
CA PRO A 513 -26.52 4.55 -4.54
C PRO A 513 -25.03 4.54 -4.15
N THR A 514 -24.28 3.52 -4.56
CA THR A 514 -22.84 3.45 -4.35
C THR A 514 -22.07 4.32 -5.36
N ILE A 515 -22.63 4.50 -6.55
CA ILE A 515 -22.11 5.37 -7.60
C ILE A 515 -23.12 6.49 -7.79
N THR A 516 -22.67 7.72 -7.70
CA THR A 516 -23.48 8.92 -7.83
C THR A 516 -23.26 9.59 -9.20
N ARG A 517 -24.12 10.53 -9.56
CA ARG A 517 -23.94 11.40 -10.72
C ARG A 517 -22.53 12.01 -10.77
N GLY A 518 -22.05 12.56 -9.65
CA GLY A 518 -20.72 13.15 -9.57
C GLY A 518 -19.58 12.17 -9.86
N SER A 519 -19.77 10.87 -9.61
CA SER A 519 -18.79 9.84 -9.98
C SER A 519 -18.72 9.62 -11.50
N VAL A 520 -19.85 9.70 -12.18
CA VAL A 520 -19.94 9.54 -13.64
C VAL A 520 -19.42 10.79 -14.35
N GLU A 521 -19.80 11.97 -13.87
CA GLU A 521 -19.41 13.27 -14.46
C GLU A 521 -17.98 13.69 -14.14
N LYS A 522 -17.29 12.97 -13.25
CA LYS A 522 -15.98 13.34 -12.71
C LYS A 522 -14.98 13.83 -13.76
N TYR A 523 -14.88 13.12 -14.88
CA TYR A 523 -13.95 13.45 -15.95
C TYR A 523 -14.63 14.08 -17.18
N LEU A 524 -15.96 14.17 -17.21
CA LEU A 524 -16.68 14.71 -18.36
C LEU A 524 -16.36 16.20 -18.60
N LYS A 525 -16.34 17.00 -17.52
CA LYS A 525 -15.98 18.43 -17.60
C LYS A 525 -14.56 18.64 -18.13
N LEU A 526 -13.63 17.79 -17.67
CA LEU A 526 -12.26 17.81 -18.17
C LEU A 526 -12.22 17.46 -19.66
N ALA A 527 -12.85 16.35 -20.05
CA ALA A 527 -12.86 15.87 -21.42
C ALA A 527 -13.45 16.92 -22.39
N LYS A 528 -14.57 17.57 -22.02
CA LYS A 528 -15.16 18.69 -22.79
C LYS A 528 -14.15 19.82 -22.99
N ARG A 529 -13.55 20.32 -21.92
CA ARG A 529 -12.54 21.39 -21.97
C ARG A 529 -11.33 21.04 -22.85
N LEU A 530 -10.89 19.78 -22.80
CA LEU A 530 -9.74 19.32 -23.58
C LEU A 530 -10.03 19.26 -25.08
N VAL A 531 -11.21 18.77 -25.48
CA VAL A 531 -11.60 18.73 -26.90
C VAL A 531 -11.89 20.12 -27.49
N GLU A 532 -12.16 21.11 -26.66
CA GLU A 532 -12.30 22.52 -27.07
C GLU A 532 -10.93 23.22 -27.21
N LYS A 533 -9.99 22.91 -26.31
CA LYS A 533 -8.69 23.60 -26.24
C LYS A 533 -7.64 23.03 -27.20
N TYR A 534 -7.63 21.71 -27.41
CA TYR A 534 -6.60 21.01 -28.19
C TYR A 534 -7.15 20.48 -29.51
N ASP A 535 -6.27 20.36 -30.51
CA ASP A 535 -6.61 19.76 -31.79
C ASP A 535 -6.70 18.23 -31.64
N VAL A 536 -7.92 17.74 -31.50
CA VAL A 536 -8.27 16.32 -31.40
C VAL A 536 -9.19 15.92 -32.56
N SER A 537 -9.23 14.62 -32.89
CA SER A 537 -10.04 14.12 -34.00
C SER A 537 -11.53 14.43 -33.81
N GLU A 538 -12.26 14.65 -34.92
CA GLU A 538 -13.71 14.85 -34.89
C GLU A 538 -14.44 13.65 -34.26
N TYR A 539 -13.93 12.44 -34.46
CA TYR A 539 -14.45 11.24 -33.81
C TYR A 539 -14.41 11.32 -32.28
N GLN A 540 -13.29 11.76 -31.72
CA GLN A 540 -13.16 11.92 -30.26
C GLN A 540 -14.07 13.01 -29.73
N ARG A 541 -14.16 14.13 -30.45
CA ARG A 541 -15.06 15.25 -30.13
C ARG A 541 -16.52 14.80 -30.12
N GLY A 542 -16.95 14.15 -31.19
CA GLY A 542 -18.31 13.60 -31.31
C GLY A 542 -18.62 12.57 -30.23
N ARG A 543 -17.63 11.73 -29.85
CA ARG A 543 -17.82 10.72 -28.82
C ARG A 543 -17.98 11.33 -27.41
N ILE A 544 -17.26 12.41 -27.08
CA ILE A 544 -17.43 13.12 -25.81
C ILE A 544 -18.81 13.80 -25.77
N HIS A 545 -19.29 14.40 -26.89
CA HIS A 545 -20.62 14.96 -26.94
C HIS A 545 -21.69 13.88 -26.74
N ALA A 546 -21.60 12.76 -27.46
CA ALA A 546 -22.54 11.64 -27.31
C ALA A 546 -22.58 11.10 -25.85
N LEU A 547 -21.43 10.96 -25.19
CA LEU A 547 -21.40 10.57 -23.77
C LEU A 547 -22.04 11.63 -22.86
N SER A 548 -21.85 12.91 -23.16
CA SER A 548 -22.52 13.99 -22.43
C SER A 548 -24.05 13.89 -22.54
N ASP A 549 -24.55 13.68 -23.75
CA ASP A 549 -25.99 13.55 -24.03
C ASP A 549 -26.56 12.31 -23.34
N GLU A 550 -25.83 11.17 -23.36
CA GLU A 550 -26.23 9.95 -22.66
C GLU A 550 -26.32 10.18 -21.14
N ILE A 551 -25.36 10.89 -20.55
CA ILE A 551 -25.36 11.25 -19.14
C ILE A 551 -26.53 12.17 -18.79
N GLU A 552 -26.83 13.16 -19.64
CA GLU A 552 -27.98 14.06 -19.48
C GLU A 552 -29.31 13.31 -19.59
N LEU A 553 -29.43 12.33 -20.48
CA LEU A 553 -30.60 11.46 -20.56
C LEU A 553 -30.82 10.63 -19.30
N VAL A 554 -29.74 10.17 -18.66
CA VAL A 554 -29.82 9.34 -17.44
C VAL A 554 -30.11 10.18 -16.20
N PHE A 555 -29.52 11.35 -16.05
CA PHE A 555 -29.56 12.16 -14.84
C PHE A 555 -30.39 13.45 -14.92
N GLY A 556 -30.86 13.82 -16.11
CA GLY A 556 -31.43 15.13 -16.37
C GLY A 556 -30.36 16.23 -16.50
N LYS A 557 -30.76 17.43 -16.95
CA LYS A 557 -29.85 18.58 -17.02
C LYS A 557 -29.26 18.94 -15.67
N SER A 558 -28.03 19.43 -15.65
CA SER A 558 -27.41 19.90 -14.41
C SER A 558 -28.17 21.08 -13.81
N PRO A 559 -28.29 21.20 -12.47
CA PRO A 559 -29.02 22.32 -11.84
C PRO A 559 -28.53 23.72 -12.24
N GLY A 560 -27.29 23.84 -12.78
CA GLY A 560 -26.76 25.10 -13.33
C GLY A 560 -27.07 25.36 -14.82
N ASP A 561 -27.59 24.35 -15.53
CA ASP A 561 -27.94 24.42 -16.97
C ASP A 561 -29.47 24.47 -17.17
N GLN A 562 -30.24 24.68 -16.13
CA GLN A 562 -31.67 24.92 -16.26
C GLN A 562 -31.86 26.29 -16.92
N SER A 563 -32.17 26.28 -18.21
CA SER A 563 -32.69 27.45 -18.87
C SER A 563 -33.94 27.90 -18.11
N LEU A 564 -33.96 29.16 -17.71
CA LEU A 564 -35.16 29.77 -17.16
C LEU A 564 -36.24 29.78 -18.28
N LEU A 565 -37.51 29.58 -17.91
CA LEU A 565 -38.63 29.69 -18.87
C LEU A 565 -38.60 31.00 -19.67
N THR A 566 -37.92 32.01 -19.12
CA THR A 566 -37.65 33.31 -19.78
C THR A 566 -36.70 33.24 -20.97
N ASP A 567 -35.93 32.15 -21.14
CA ASP A 567 -35.01 31.97 -22.28
C ASP A 567 -35.71 31.46 -23.52
N TYR A 568 -37.02 31.18 -23.42
CA TYR A 568 -37.90 30.72 -24.51
C TYR A 568 -39.06 31.69 -24.79
N ALA A 569 -39.05 32.90 -24.17
CA ALA A 569 -40.07 33.92 -24.40
C ALA A 569 -39.60 35.00 -25.41
#